data_dc451ca50ee2aadc71fc6cfc1073f2ae
#
_entry.id   dc451ca50ee2aadc71fc6cfc1073f2ae
#
_cell.length_a   1.000
_cell.length_b   1.000
_cell.length_c   1.000
_cell.angle_alpha   90.00
_cell.angle_beta   90.00
_cell.angle_gamma   90.00
#
_symmetry.space_group_name_H-M   'P 1'
#
loop_
_entity.id
_entity.type
_entity.pdbx_description
1 polymer ?
#
loop_
_entity_poly.entity_id
_entity_poly.type
_entity_poly.pdbx_seq_one_letter_code
_entity_poly.pdbx_strand_id
1 'polypeptide(L)'
;MRFFDEIWDILNEGDVGLKFLKFELFYEKFRLNLDICFDEISAPNELTTPCYAKFCDVVSMKELNKKVKPKDKNLNFIHSVAHIEFSAIDIALDACYRFRGLPREFYEDWLEVAEDEIRHFCMIENLLTKQGGRYGELSVHDGLFIALQKTSDRLTSRMALLPRYMEANGLDANAHIIKRLEGEGGQEELIECLKVILKEEVSHVYKGDKWFKFA
;
A
#
# COMPACT_ATOMS: atom_id res chain seq x y z
N MET A 1 8.50 -16.92 -16.95
CA MET A 1 7.51 -16.33 -16.03
C MET A 1 6.89 -15.11 -16.68
N ARG A 2 5.56 -15.00 -16.71
CA ARG A 2 4.87 -13.86 -17.32
C ARG A 2 4.65 -12.78 -16.28
N PHE A 3 5.30 -11.63 -16.42
CA PHE A 3 5.32 -10.55 -15.43
C PHE A 3 3.92 -10.13 -14.98
N PHE A 4 3.04 -9.82 -15.92
CA PHE A 4 1.71 -9.30 -15.61
C PHE A 4 0.77 -10.35 -14.99
N ASP A 5 0.92 -11.62 -15.33
CA ASP A 5 0.12 -12.70 -14.73
C ASP A 5 0.50 -12.92 -13.26
N GLU A 6 1.81 -12.88 -12.96
CA GLU A 6 2.30 -13.00 -11.57
C GLU A 6 1.83 -11.81 -10.71
N ILE A 7 1.97 -10.57 -11.22
CA ILE A 7 1.48 -9.39 -10.50
C ILE A 7 -0.03 -9.47 -10.28
N TRP A 8 -0.80 -9.92 -11.28
CA TRP A 8 -2.24 -10.08 -11.14
C TRP A 8 -2.62 -11.11 -10.08
N ASP A 9 -1.91 -12.23 -10.02
CA ASP A 9 -2.14 -13.27 -9.01
C ASP A 9 -1.82 -12.75 -7.60
N ILE A 10 -0.69 -12.03 -7.43
CA ILE A 10 -0.32 -11.40 -6.15
C ILE A 10 -1.36 -10.34 -5.75
N LEU A 11 -1.76 -9.47 -6.67
CA LEU A 11 -2.71 -8.38 -6.42
C LEU A 11 -4.07 -8.90 -5.90
N ASN A 12 -4.52 -10.05 -6.44
CA ASN A 12 -5.80 -10.65 -6.06
C ASN A 12 -5.70 -11.65 -4.88
N GLU A 13 -4.51 -11.91 -4.33
CA GLU A 13 -4.38 -12.81 -3.20
C GLU A 13 -5.03 -12.22 -1.94
N GLY A 14 -5.94 -12.97 -1.32
CA GLY A 14 -6.70 -12.54 -0.13
C GLY A 14 -6.13 -13.04 1.18
N ASP A 15 -5.17 -13.96 1.17
CA ASP A 15 -4.41 -14.32 2.36
C ASP A 15 -3.16 -13.45 2.44
N VAL A 16 -3.01 -12.69 3.53
CA VAL A 16 -1.93 -11.71 3.71
C VAL A 16 -0.55 -12.38 3.65
N GLY A 17 -0.39 -13.51 4.35
CA GLY A 17 0.89 -14.22 4.40
C GLY A 17 1.26 -14.82 3.03
N LEU A 18 0.27 -15.41 2.35
CA LEU A 18 0.47 -15.97 1.02
C LEU A 18 0.75 -14.87 -0.02
N LYS A 19 0.10 -13.72 0.07
CA LYS A 19 0.37 -12.54 -0.78
C LYS A 19 1.82 -12.10 -0.68
N PHE A 20 2.33 -11.98 0.53
CA PHE A 20 3.72 -11.55 0.77
C PHE A 20 4.72 -12.60 0.30
N LEU A 21 4.45 -13.88 0.56
CA LEU A 21 5.30 -14.97 0.06
C LEU A 21 5.35 -14.99 -1.48
N LYS A 22 4.21 -14.85 -2.15
CA LYS A 22 4.16 -14.77 -3.62
C LYS A 22 4.96 -13.58 -4.14
N PHE A 23 4.81 -12.41 -3.50
CA PHE A 23 5.57 -11.22 -3.86
C PHE A 23 7.08 -11.43 -3.69
N GLU A 24 7.54 -11.94 -2.55
CA GLU A 24 8.95 -12.20 -2.27
C GLU A 24 9.57 -13.13 -3.32
N LEU A 25 8.92 -14.28 -3.59
CA LEU A 25 9.39 -15.26 -4.59
C LEU A 25 9.42 -14.69 -6.01
N PHE A 26 8.45 -13.86 -6.36
CA PHE A 26 8.40 -13.16 -7.65
C PHE A 26 9.49 -12.10 -7.74
N TYR A 27 9.62 -11.24 -6.73
CA TYR A 27 10.54 -10.11 -6.72
C TYR A 27 12.01 -10.55 -6.68
N GLU A 28 12.32 -11.65 -6.00
CA GLU A 28 13.65 -12.27 -6.05
C GLU A 28 14.01 -12.67 -7.48
N LYS A 29 13.11 -13.37 -8.18
CA LYS A 29 13.31 -13.75 -9.59
C LYS A 29 13.44 -12.53 -10.49
N PHE A 30 12.64 -11.49 -10.23
CA PHE A 30 12.69 -10.22 -10.98
C PHE A 30 14.06 -9.53 -10.83
N ARG A 31 14.58 -9.42 -9.61
CA ARG A 31 15.91 -8.83 -9.34
C ARG A 31 17.06 -9.62 -9.99
N LEU A 32 16.95 -10.93 -10.01
CA LEU A 32 17.94 -11.82 -10.64
C LEU A 32 17.81 -11.89 -12.18
N ASN A 33 16.90 -11.15 -12.80
CA ASN A 33 16.64 -11.20 -14.25
C ASN A 33 16.33 -12.61 -14.80
N LEU A 34 15.68 -13.46 -14.03
CA LEU A 34 15.39 -14.83 -14.40
C LEU A 34 14.15 -14.91 -15.33
N ASP A 35 14.40 -15.09 -16.65
CA ASP A 35 13.40 -15.41 -17.68
C ASP A 35 12.02 -14.73 -17.52
N ILE A 36 12.02 -13.40 -17.38
CA ILE A 36 10.79 -12.62 -17.22
C ILE A 36 10.34 -12.13 -18.60
N CYS A 37 9.11 -12.49 -18.92
CA CYS A 37 8.44 -12.07 -20.15
C CYS A 37 7.44 -10.95 -19.85
N PHE A 38 7.61 -9.82 -20.52
CA PHE A 38 6.69 -8.67 -20.47
C PHE A 38 5.69 -8.65 -21.62
N ASP A 39 5.49 -9.79 -22.29
CA ASP A 39 4.57 -9.87 -23.43
C ASP A 39 3.13 -9.56 -23.00
N GLU A 40 2.54 -8.64 -23.70
CA GLU A 40 1.17 -8.19 -23.54
C GLU A 40 0.25 -8.98 -24.47
N ILE A 41 -0.42 -10.02 -23.96
CA ILE A 41 -1.36 -10.79 -24.78
C ILE A 41 -2.76 -10.18 -24.76
N SER A 42 -3.10 -9.44 -23.71
CA SER A 42 -4.43 -8.86 -23.51
C SER A 42 -4.38 -7.52 -22.77
N ALA A 43 -5.45 -6.74 -22.88
CA ALA A 43 -5.63 -5.55 -22.04
C ALA A 43 -5.65 -5.93 -20.55
N PRO A 44 -5.22 -5.03 -19.64
CA PRO A 44 -5.31 -5.27 -18.20
C PRO A 44 -6.75 -5.54 -17.76
N ASN A 45 -6.92 -6.55 -16.91
CA ASN A 45 -8.22 -6.81 -16.28
C ASN A 45 -8.61 -5.65 -15.38
N GLU A 46 -9.91 -5.44 -15.23
CA GLU A 46 -10.43 -4.47 -14.25
C GLU A 46 -10.37 -5.06 -12.85
N LEU A 47 -9.78 -4.30 -11.91
CA LEU A 47 -9.81 -4.64 -10.49
C LEU A 47 -11.08 -4.06 -9.86
N THR A 48 -12.11 -4.89 -9.73
CA THR A 48 -13.45 -4.47 -9.28
C THR A 48 -13.62 -4.46 -7.77
N THR A 49 -12.82 -5.25 -7.06
CA THR A 49 -12.90 -5.42 -5.61
C THR A 49 -11.50 -5.53 -5.03
N PRO A 50 -11.20 -4.82 -3.94
CA PRO A 50 -9.89 -4.95 -3.30
C PRO A 50 -9.74 -6.32 -2.64
N CYS A 51 -8.53 -6.87 -2.63
CA CYS A 51 -8.28 -8.20 -2.08
C CYS A 51 -8.62 -8.27 -0.57
N TYR A 52 -8.44 -7.20 0.17
CA TYR A 52 -8.76 -7.12 1.60
C TYR A 52 -10.26 -7.22 1.91
N ALA A 53 -11.15 -7.00 0.93
CA ALA A 53 -12.58 -7.23 1.13
C ALA A 53 -12.94 -8.72 1.36
N LYS A 54 -11.99 -9.63 1.14
CA LYS A 54 -12.16 -11.06 1.44
C LYS A 54 -12.07 -11.37 2.94
N PHE A 55 -11.47 -10.47 3.73
CA PHE A 55 -11.23 -10.68 5.17
C PHE A 55 -11.48 -9.44 6.04
N CYS A 56 -11.62 -8.25 5.48
CA CYS A 56 -12.00 -7.03 6.19
C CYS A 56 -13.49 -6.72 6.00
N ASP A 57 -14.11 -6.15 7.04
CA ASP A 57 -15.41 -5.51 6.95
C ASP A 57 -15.24 -4.10 6.34
N VAL A 58 -15.53 -3.98 5.04
CA VAL A 58 -15.39 -2.71 4.30
C VAL A 58 -16.65 -1.88 4.44
N VAL A 59 -16.51 -0.68 4.98
CA VAL A 59 -17.64 0.22 5.27
C VAL A 59 -17.36 1.64 4.74
N SER A 60 -18.41 2.44 4.63
CA SER A 60 -18.22 3.87 4.32
C SER A 60 -17.48 4.61 5.44
N MET A 61 -16.77 5.68 5.11
CA MET A 61 -16.08 6.53 6.09
C MET A 61 -17.05 7.03 7.20
N LYS A 62 -18.30 7.32 6.85
CA LYS A 62 -19.32 7.74 7.81
C LYS A 62 -19.68 6.64 8.82
N GLU A 63 -19.73 5.40 8.38
CA GLU A 63 -19.99 4.25 9.26
C GLU A 63 -18.77 3.90 10.09
N LEU A 64 -17.57 3.97 9.52
CA LEU A 64 -16.32 3.74 10.22
C LEU A 64 -16.19 4.66 11.43
N ASN A 65 -16.43 5.96 11.26
CA ASN A 65 -16.38 6.94 12.35
C ASN A 65 -17.37 6.67 13.50
N LYS A 66 -18.48 5.95 13.24
CA LYS A 66 -19.44 5.56 14.28
C LYS A 66 -19.01 4.29 15.02
N LYS A 67 -18.20 3.43 14.41
CA LYS A 67 -17.76 2.15 14.98
C LYS A 67 -16.60 2.30 15.97
N VAL A 68 -15.79 3.35 15.84
CA VAL A 68 -14.64 3.60 16.73
C VAL A 68 -15.09 3.94 18.14
N LYS A 69 -14.77 3.09 19.12
CA LYS A 69 -15.06 3.33 20.53
C LYS A 69 -13.92 4.09 21.21
N PRO A 70 -14.22 5.02 22.13
CA PRO A 70 -13.18 5.82 22.80
C PRO A 70 -12.08 5.03 23.50
N LYS A 71 -12.42 3.89 24.10
CA LYS A 71 -11.47 3.01 24.81
C LYS A 71 -10.50 2.27 23.87
N ASP A 72 -10.86 2.12 22.60
CA ASP A 72 -10.10 1.36 21.61
C ASP A 72 -9.39 2.29 20.59
N LYS A 73 -9.25 3.59 20.90
CA LYS A 73 -8.71 4.59 19.96
C LYS A 73 -7.32 4.26 19.46
N ASN A 74 -6.43 3.80 20.34
CA ASN A 74 -5.06 3.47 19.94
C ASN A 74 -5.03 2.25 19.02
N LEU A 75 -5.76 1.19 19.37
CA LEU A 75 -5.89 0.00 18.55
C LEU A 75 -6.49 0.32 17.16
N ASN A 76 -7.56 1.13 17.14
CA ASN A 76 -8.18 1.59 15.89
C ASN A 76 -7.20 2.41 15.04
N PHE A 77 -6.40 3.26 15.68
CA PHE A 77 -5.40 4.07 14.97
C PHE A 77 -4.32 3.19 14.33
N ILE A 78 -3.71 2.28 15.07
CA ILE A 78 -2.68 1.35 14.55
C ILE A 78 -3.27 0.48 13.43
N HIS A 79 -4.50 -0.04 13.61
CA HIS A 79 -5.19 -0.81 12.57
C HIS A 79 -5.44 0.02 11.30
N SER A 80 -5.79 1.31 11.45
CA SER A 80 -5.98 2.19 10.29
C SER A 80 -4.67 2.49 9.56
N VAL A 81 -3.55 2.61 10.27
CA VAL A 81 -2.23 2.73 9.65
C VAL A 81 -1.90 1.44 8.91
N ALA A 82 -2.06 0.26 9.52
CA ALA A 82 -1.86 -1.02 8.82
C ALA A 82 -2.70 -1.13 7.54
N HIS A 83 -3.93 -0.61 7.56
CA HIS A 83 -4.78 -0.60 6.37
C HIS A 83 -4.28 0.34 5.26
N ILE A 84 -3.69 1.47 5.62
CA ILE A 84 -3.07 2.39 4.66
C ILE A 84 -1.89 1.71 3.98
N GLU A 85 -0.95 1.14 4.76
CA GLU A 85 0.22 0.43 4.23
C GLU A 85 -0.20 -0.75 3.34
N PHE A 86 -1.17 -1.56 3.78
CA PHE A 86 -1.69 -2.66 2.97
C PHE A 86 -2.30 -2.19 1.64
N SER A 87 -3.02 -1.08 1.66
CA SER A 87 -3.59 -0.47 0.45
C SER A 87 -2.52 0.09 -0.47
N ALA A 88 -1.42 0.62 0.08
CA ALA A 88 -0.29 1.13 -0.68
C ALA A 88 0.45 0.02 -1.44
N ILE A 89 0.55 -1.20 -0.85
CA ILE A 89 1.04 -2.40 -1.56
C ILE A 89 0.21 -2.64 -2.83
N ASP A 90 -1.12 -2.64 -2.71
CA ASP A 90 -2.01 -2.88 -3.85
C ASP A 90 -1.91 -1.77 -4.90
N ILE A 91 -1.70 -0.52 -4.49
CA ILE A 91 -1.50 0.63 -5.38
C ILE A 91 -0.22 0.46 -6.20
N ALA A 92 0.89 0.06 -5.56
CA ALA A 92 2.17 -0.16 -6.22
C ALA A 92 2.10 -1.35 -7.20
N LEU A 93 1.49 -2.45 -6.79
CA LEU A 93 1.28 -3.64 -7.64
C LEU A 93 0.33 -3.35 -8.81
N ASP A 94 -0.78 -2.62 -8.60
CA ASP A 94 -1.69 -2.24 -9.69
C ASP A 94 -1.01 -1.28 -10.68
N ALA A 95 -0.12 -0.39 -10.22
CA ALA A 95 0.66 0.44 -11.13
C ALA A 95 1.52 -0.43 -12.07
N CYS A 96 2.22 -1.44 -11.54
CA CYS A 96 2.98 -2.41 -12.34
C CYS A 96 2.11 -3.22 -13.30
N TYR A 97 0.92 -3.65 -12.87
CA TYR A 97 0.03 -4.46 -13.68
C TYR A 97 -0.67 -3.67 -14.80
N ARG A 98 -1.10 -2.47 -14.50
CA ARG A 98 -2.01 -1.68 -15.33
C ARG A 98 -1.29 -0.88 -16.40
N PHE A 99 -0.17 -0.24 -16.06
CA PHE A 99 0.56 0.61 -17.01
C PHE A 99 1.66 -0.18 -17.69
N ARG A 100 1.30 -0.71 -18.85
CA ARG A 100 2.15 -1.62 -19.65
C ARG A 100 2.98 -0.86 -20.69
N GLY A 101 4.00 -1.52 -21.22
CA GLY A 101 4.86 -0.94 -22.25
C GLY A 101 5.76 0.20 -21.76
N LEU A 102 5.94 0.35 -20.46
CA LEU A 102 6.82 1.34 -19.85
C LEU A 102 8.26 0.81 -19.74
N PRO A 103 9.26 1.70 -19.56
CA PRO A 103 10.63 1.28 -19.30
C PRO A 103 10.69 0.35 -18.07
N ARG A 104 11.63 -0.60 -18.09
CA ARG A 104 11.84 -1.55 -16.98
C ARG A 104 11.99 -0.85 -15.63
N GLU A 105 12.65 0.30 -15.62
CA GLU A 105 12.86 1.14 -14.43
C GLU A 105 11.55 1.55 -13.74
N PHE A 106 10.44 1.67 -14.49
CA PHE A 106 9.13 1.92 -13.90
C PHE A 106 8.69 0.76 -13.00
N TYR A 107 8.84 -0.46 -13.48
CA TYR A 107 8.48 -1.65 -12.72
C TYR A 107 9.43 -1.87 -11.55
N GLU A 108 10.73 -1.56 -11.72
CA GLU A 108 11.72 -1.60 -10.64
C GLU A 108 11.33 -0.64 -9.51
N ASP A 109 11.02 0.62 -9.85
CA ASP A 109 10.62 1.64 -8.88
C ASP A 109 9.36 1.24 -8.09
N TRP A 110 8.33 0.71 -8.76
CA TRP A 110 7.07 0.37 -8.09
C TRP A 110 7.11 -0.98 -7.36
N LEU A 111 7.94 -1.91 -7.77
CA LEU A 111 8.19 -3.14 -7.00
C LEU A 111 9.01 -2.85 -5.74
N GLU A 112 9.97 -1.92 -5.79
CA GLU A 112 10.68 -1.45 -4.61
C GLU A 112 9.73 -0.76 -3.63
N VAL A 113 8.80 0.08 -4.11
CA VAL A 113 7.74 0.65 -3.26
C VAL A 113 6.92 -0.46 -2.62
N ALA A 114 6.47 -1.47 -3.39
CA ALA A 114 5.69 -2.57 -2.81
C ALA A 114 6.47 -3.36 -1.74
N GLU A 115 7.79 -3.55 -1.91
CA GLU A 115 8.66 -4.18 -0.89
C GLU A 115 8.71 -3.35 0.39
N ASP A 116 8.87 -2.03 0.27
CA ASP A 116 8.88 -1.10 1.41
C ASP A 116 7.53 -1.12 2.14
N GLU A 117 6.41 -1.05 1.41
CA GLU A 117 5.06 -1.07 2.00
C GLU A 117 4.73 -2.39 2.71
N ILE A 118 5.20 -3.53 2.17
CA ILE A 118 5.09 -4.82 2.88
C ILE A 118 5.84 -4.76 4.21
N ARG A 119 7.03 -4.18 4.24
CA ARG A 119 7.83 -4.03 5.46
C ARG A 119 7.17 -3.07 6.44
N HIS A 120 6.64 -1.94 5.97
CA HIS A 120 5.87 -0.98 6.78
C HIS A 120 4.66 -1.67 7.41
N PHE A 121 3.87 -2.38 6.60
CA PHE A 121 2.73 -3.15 7.08
C PHE A 121 3.13 -4.15 8.17
N CYS A 122 4.19 -4.94 7.95
CA CYS A 122 4.66 -5.93 8.92
C CYS A 122 5.09 -5.29 10.25
N MET A 123 5.73 -4.12 10.22
CA MET A 123 6.09 -3.39 11.44
C MET A 123 4.84 -2.96 12.23
N ILE A 124 3.85 -2.41 11.54
CA ILE A 124 2.60 -1.94 12.16
C ILE A 124 1.73 -3.11 12.64
N GLU A 125 1.63 -4.21 11.86
CA GLU A 125 0.90 -5.43 12.25
C GLU A 125 1.51 -6.09 13.49
N ASN A 126 2.84 -6.06 13.62
CA ASN A 126 3.51 -6.55 14.83
C ASN A 126 3.13 -5.73 16.07
N LEU A 127 3.04 -4.39 15.93
CA LEU A 127 2.55 -3.53 17.02
C LEU A 127 1.09 -3.82 17.36
N LEU A 128 0.25 -3.98 16.33
CA LEU A 128 -1.17 -4.31 16.51
C LEU A 128 -1.34 -5.63 17.28
N THR A 129 -0.55 -6.64 16.92
CA THR A 129 -0.54 -7.96 17.57
C THR A 129 -0.09 -7.87 19.04
N LYS A 130 0.94 -7.08 19.35
CA LYS A 130 1.38 -6.84 20.74
C LYS A 130 0.29 -6.20 21.59
N GLN A 131 -0.63 -5.45 20.97
CA GLN A 131 -1.77 -4.84 21.65
C GLN A 131 -3.03 -5.73 21.65
N GLY A 132 -2.91 -6.98 21.20
CA GLY A 132 -4.00 -7.97 21.19
C GLY A 132 -4.99 -7.83 20.05
N GLY A 133 -4.64 -7.11 18.97
CA GLY A 133 -5.43 -7.00 17.75
C GLY A 133 -4.75 -7.67 16.56
N ARG A 134 -5.47 -7.76 15.44
CA ARG A 134 -4.97 -8.24 14.15
C ARG A 134 -5.56 -7.40 13.03
N TYR A 135 -4.80 -7.26 11.95
CA TYR A 135 -5.34 -6.64 10.75
C TYR A 135 -6.51 -7.46 10.18
N GLY A 136 -7.60 -6.78 9.84
CA GLY A 136 -8.86 -7.39 9.40
C GLY A 136 -9.93 -7.56 10.49
N GLU A 137 -9.58 -7.44 11.78
CA GLU A 137 -10.57 -7.54 12.87
C GLU A 137 -11.44 -6.29 13.06
N LEU A 138 -10.97 -5.15 12.58
CA LEU A 138 -11.72 -3.90 12.62
C LEU A 138 -12.18 -3.51 11.21
N SER A 139 -13.29 -2.77 11.14
CA SER A 139 -13.79 -2.28 9.87
C SER A 139 -12.80 -1.30 9.22
N VAL A 140 -12.75 -1.29 7.90
CA VAL A 140 -11.90 -0.41 7.08
C VAL A 140 -12.76 0.33 6.05
N HIS A 141 -12.17 1.33 5.38
CA HIS A 141 -12.82 2.00 4.25
C HIS A 141 -12.01 1.81 2.96
N ASP A 142 -12.67 1.90 1.82
CA ASP A 142 -12.11 1.68 0.49
C ASP A 142 -11.63 2.95 -0.23
N GLY A 143 -11.35 4.02 0.51
CA GLY A 143 -11.02 5.33 -0.09
C GLY A 143 -9.81 5.31 -1.02
N LEU A 144 -8.73 4.59 -0.66
CA LEU A 144 -7.55 4.42 -1.50
C LEU A 144 -7.85 3.55 -2.72
N PHE A 145 -8.64 2.50 -2.56
CA PHE A 145 -9.07 1.65 -3.66
C PHE A 145 -9.95 2.41 -4.67
N ILE A 146 -10.87 3.25 -4.21
CA ILE A 146 -11.66 4.14 -5.08
C ILE A 146 -10.77 5.10 -5.85
N ALA A 147 -9.74 5.66 -5.21
CA ALA A 147 -8.76 6.53 -5.88
C ALA A 147 -7.94 5.76 -6.93
N LEU A 148 -7.54 4.52 -6.62
CA LEU A 148 -6.89 3.61 -7.54
C LEU A 148 -7.75 3.35 -8.78
N GLN A 149 -9.03 3.01 -8.61
CA GLN A 149 -9.97 2.79 -9.71
C GLN A 149 -10.17 4.04 -10.58
N LYS A 150 -10.37 5.21 -9.95
CA LYS A 150 -10.57 6.49 -10.66
C LYS A 150 -9.36 6.95 -11.48
N THR A 151 -8.20 6.39 -11.24
CA THR A 151 -6.96 6.72 -11.94
C THR A 151 -6.44 5.58 -12.83
N SER A 152 -7.29 4.59 -13.11
CA SER A 152 -6.89 3.39 -13.85
C SER A 152 -6.66 3.60 -15.35
N ASP A 153 -7.16 4.69 -15.92
CA ASP A 153 -7.12 4.99 -17.35
C ASP A 153 -5.82 5.67 -17.81
N ARG A 154 -5.14 6.41 -16.92
CA ARG A 154 -3.97 7.24 -17.28
C ARG A 154 -2.88 7.21 -16.21
N LEU A 155 -1.65 6.95 -16.66
CA LEU A 155 -0.47 7.05 -15.80
C LEU A 155 -0.35 8.42 -15.14
N THR A 156 -0.55 9.52 -15.90
CA THR A 156 -0.50 10.88 -15.38
C THR A 156 -1.48 11.09 -14.22
N SER A 157 -2.74 10.62 -14.36
CA SER A 157 -3.76 10.71 -13.30
C SER A 157 -3.35 9.91 -12.07
N ARG A 158 -2.84 8.68 -12.25
CA ARG A 158 -2.36 7.80 -11.17
C ARG A 158 -1.23 8.47 -10.40
N MET A 159 -0.21 8.93 -11.08
CA MET A 159 0.97 9.54 -10.47
C MET A 159 0.66 10.89 -9.81
N ALA A 160 -0.26 11.67 -10.39
CA ALA A 160 -0.68 12.94 -9.80
C ALA A 160 -1.45 12.74 -8.48
N LEU A 161 -2.41 11.81 -8.46
CA LEU A 161 -3.32 11.67 -7.31
C LEU A 161 -2.68 10.88 -6.17
N LEU A 162 -2.16 9.68 -6.45
CA LEU A 162 -1.75 8.77 -5.38
C LEU A 162 -0.37 9.17 -4.83
N PRO A 163 0.76 9.00 -5.51
CA PRO A 163 2.05 9.27 -4.88
C PRO A 163 2.35 10.76 -4.71
N ARG A 164 1.96 11.64 -5.66
CA ARG A 164 2.30 13.06 -5.53
C ARG A 164 1.41 13.83 -4.58
N TYR A 165 0.11 13.54 -4.54
CA TYR A 165 -0.83 14.31 -3.72
C TYR A 165 -1.14 13.60 -2.41
N MET A 166 -1.56 12.33 -2.45
CA MET A 166 -2.01 11.64 -1.24
C MET A 166 -0.85 11.25 -0.33
N GLU A 167 0.25 10.69 -0.87
CA GLU A 167 1.44 10.37 -0.07
C GLU A 167 2.14 11.63 0.44
N ALA A 168 2.27 12.70 -0.37
CA ALA A 168 2.81 13.96 0.11
C ALA A 168 2.00 14.55 1.28
N ASN A 169 0.66 14.48 1.23
CA ASN A 169 -0.20 14.84 2.37
C ASN A 169 -0.01 13.87 3.55
N GLY A 170 0.25 12.59 3.26
CA GLY A 170 0.59 11.58 4.25
C GLY A 170 1.86 11.92 5.02
N LEU A 171 2.91 12.40 4.36
CA LEU A 171 4.15 12.87 5.00
C LEU A 171 3.86 13.96 6.04
N ASP A 172 3.10 14.99 5.67
CA ASP A 172 2.75 16.08 6.59
C ASP A 172 1.90 15.58 7.76
N ALA A 173 0.92 14.72 7.50
CA ALA A 173 0.06 14.13 8.53
C ALA A 173 0.87 13.27 9.49
N ASN A 174 1.77 12.41 8.97
CA ASN A 174 2.62 11.53 9.77
C ASN A 174 3.56 12.34 10.66
N ALA A 175 4.21 13.38 10.14
CA ALA A 175 5.06 14.28 10.92
C ALA A 175 4.28 14.95 12.09
N HIS A 176 3.04 15.38 11.86
CA HIS A 176 2.18 15.95 12.91
C HIS A 176 1.77 14.89 13.95
N ILE A 177 1.48 13.68 13.52
CA ILE A 177 1.14 12.57 14.41
C ILE A 177 2.31 12.22 15.31
N ILE A 178 3.52 12.06 14.76
CA ILE A 178 4.75 11.79 15.52
C ILE A 178 4.93 12.85 16.61
N LYS A 179 4.89 14.14 16.23
CA LYS A 179 5.07 15.24 17.19
C LYS A 179 4.03 15.23 18.31
N ARG A 180 2.79 14.89 18.00
CA ARG A 180 1.73 14.76 19.00
C ARG A 180 2.01 13.60 19.96
N LEU A 181 2.35 12.41 19.43
CA LEU A 181 2.63 11.23 20.23
C LEU A 181 3.86 11.41 21.13
N GLU A 182 4.90 12.09 20.65
CA GLU A 182 6.07 12.47 21.46
C GLU A 182 5.67 13.36 22.63
N GLY A 183 4.71 14.27 22.44
CA GLY A 183 4.18 15.13 23.50
C GLY A 183 3.29 14.39 24.52
N GLU A 184 2.57 13.35 24.09
CA GLU A 184 1.70 12.54 24.95
C GLU A 184 2.49 11.47 25.73
N GLY A 185 3.57 10.92 25.16
CA GLY A 185 4.42 9.87 25.73
C GLY A 185 3.78 8.48 25.71
N GLY A 186 4.58 7.45 25.98
CA GLY A 186 4.10 6.07 26.19
C GLY A 186 3.79 5.29 24.91
N GLN A 187 4.25 5.76 23.71
CA GLN A 187 4.05 5.07 22.44
C GLN A 187 5.36 5.03 21.61
N GLU A 188 6.47 4.79 22.28
CA GLU A 188 7.81 4.87 21.70
C GLU A 188 7.98 3.93 20.47
N GLU A 189 7.49 2.67 20.57
CA GLU A 189 7.58 1.72 19.44
C GLU A 189 6.78 2.19 18.23
N LEU A 190 5.59 2.76 18.43
CA LEU A 190 4.79 3.30 17.34
C LEU A 190 5.48 4.52 16.69
N ILE A 191 6.02 5.42 17.50
CA ILE A 191 6.76 6.59 17.03
C ILE A 191 7.95 6.16 16.16
N GLU A 192 8.72 5.15 16.58
CA GLU A 192 9.86 4.65 15.80
C GLU A 192 9.40 4.04 14.47
N CYS A 193 8.31 3.26 14.45
CA CYS A 193 7.75 2.74 13.19
C CYS A 193 7.33 3.88 12.26
N LEU A 194 6.59 4.87 12.76
CA LEU A 194 6.15 6.02 11.98
C LEU A 194 7.31 6.87 11.45
N LYS A 195 8.43 6.97 12.19
CA LYS A 195 9.65 7.66 11.73
C LYS A 195 10.33 6.92 10.57
N VAL A 196 10.36 5.57 10.61
CA VAL A 196 10.87 4.77 9.50
C VAL A 196 10.01 4.99 8.26
N ILE A 197 8.69 4.84 8.37
CA ILE A 197 7.73 5.08 7.29
C ILE A 197 7.94 6.49 6.72
N LEU A 198 7.91 7.53 7.55
CA LEU A 198 8.08 8.92 7.12
C LEU A 198 9.35 9.14 6.30
N LYS A 199 10.46 8.51 6.69
CA LYS A 199 11.74 8.64 6.00
C LYS A 199 11.72 8.00 4.61
N GLU A 200 11.08 6.86 4.48
CA GLU A 200 11.07 6.05 3.24
C GLU A 200 10.04 6.55 2.24
N GLU A 201 8.89 7.06 2.72
CA GLU A 201 7.85 7.70 1.91
C GLU A 201 8.36 8.89 1.06
N VAL A 202 9.42 9.56 1.48
CA VAL A 202 10.06 10.61 0.66
C VAL A 202 10.53 10.04 -0.68
N SER A 203 11.03 8.80 -0.71
CA SER A 203 11.42 8.11 -1.94
C SER A 203 10.21 7.79 -2.82
N HIS A 204 9.09 7.38 -2.21
CA HIS A 204 7.85 7.05 -2.94
C HIS A 204 7.28 8.29 -3.63
N VAL A 205 7.21 9.43 -2.93
CA VAL A 205 6.80 10.72 -3.52
C VAL A 205 7.72 11.14 -4.66
N TYR A 206 9.04 10.97 -4.50
CA TYR A 206 10.02 11.26 -5.55
C TYR A 206 9.80 10.40 -6.81
N LYS A 207 9.59 9.09 -6.64
CA LYS A 207 9.27 8.16 -7.74
C LYS A 207 7.97 8.57 -8.44
N GLY A 208 6.94 8.93 -7.66
CA GLY A 208 5.68 9.46 -8.18
C GLY A 208 5.87 10.72 -9.02
N ASP A 209 6.68 11.69 -8.57
CA ASP A 209 6.99 12.90 -9.31
C ASP A 209 7.80 12.62 -10.59
N LYS A 210 8.77 11.71 -10.53
CA LYS A 210 9.55 11.24 -11.69
C LYS A 210 8.62 10.69 -12.76
N TRP A 211 7.74 9.76 -12.42
CA TRP A 211 6.85 9.12 -13.39
C TRP A 211 5.67 9.98 -13.82
N PHE A 212 5.26 10.93 -13.01
CA PHE A 212 4.34 11.99 -13.45
C PHE A 212 4.95 12.87 -14.54
N LYS A 213 6.22 13.25 -14.40
CA LYS A 213 6.93 14.06 -15.40
C LYS A 213 7.24 13.29 -16.69
N PHE A 214 7.40 11.97 -16.58
CA PHE A 214 7.60 11.08 -17.72
C PHE A 214 6.33 10.95 -18.56
N ALA A 215 5.16 10.86 -17.92
CA ALA A 215 3.86 10.65 -18.57
C ALA A 215 3.32 11.92 -19.24
#